data_36b47022eab354d5d8f4de6b0702f255
#
_entry.id   36b47022eab354d5d8f4de6b0702f255
#
_cell.length_a   1.000
_cell.length_b   1.000
_cell.length_c   1.000
_cell.angle_alpha   90.00
_cell.angle_beta   90.00
_cell.angle_gamma   90.00
#
_symmetry.space_group_name_H-M   'P 1'
#
loop_
_entity.id
_entity.type
_entity.pdbx_description
1 polymer ?
#
loop_
_entity_poly.entity_id
_entity_poly.type
_entity_poly.pdbx_seq_one_letter_code
_entity_poly.pdbx_strand_id
1 'polypeptide(L)'
;MKKILVISWFYPPINSSEGLVTYKLLRNSKLQYDVCMQESNASWSYGNKEYLPECENVRKIPIQADTLEIWKNKTIEYFNAHKKEYDIIMTRSMPPESHEIGLKIKEIKPEIKWIASFGDPIANNP
;
A
#
# COMPACT_ATOMS: atom_id res chain seq x y z
N MET A 1 6.58 -1.98 -19.65
CA MET A 1 6.29 -0.88 -18.73
C MET A 1 6.40 -1.36 -17.30
N LYS A 2 7.14 -0.65 -16.48
CA LYS A 2 7.35 -1.04 -15.10
C LYS A 2 6.13 -0.70 -14.26
N LYS A 3 5.70 -1.64 -13.44
CA LYS A 3 4.65 -1.41 -12.46
C LYS A 3 5.21 -1.34 -11.07
N ILE A 4 4.62 -0.47 -10.28
CA ILE A 4 4.99 -0.28 -8.89
C ILE A 4 3.87 -0.82 -8.02
N LEU A 5 4.19 -1.74 -7.12
CA LEU A 5 3.24 -2.23 -6.14
C LEU A 5 3.40 -1.41 -4.86
N VAL A 6 2.33 -0.74 -4.46
CA VAL A 6 2.29 0.04 -3.23
C VAL A 6 1.58 -0.79 -2.18
N ILE A 7 2.21 -0.93 -1.03
CA ILE A 7 1.65 -1.67 0.09
C ILE A 7 1.25 -0.66 1.15
N SER A 8 -0.06 -0.43 1.27
CA SER A 8 -0.59 0.60 2.14
C SER A 8 -1.89 0.09 2.77
N TRP A 9 -1.85 -0.16 4.07
CA TRP A 9 -3.04 -0.58 4.82
C TRP A 9 -4.16 0.45 4.68
N PHE A 10 -3.79 1.73 4.82
CA PHE A 10 -4.72 2.84 4.68
C PHE A 10 -4.68 3.41 3.28
N TYR A 11 -5.83 3.48 2.63
CA TYR A 11 -5.98 4.12 1.34
C TYR A 11 -7.46 4.45 1.16
N PRO A 12 -7.82 5.54 0.47
CA PRO A 12 -9.25 5.83 0.24
C PRO A 12 -9.98 4.63 -0.40
N PRO A 13 -11.22 4.37 -0.03
CA PRO A 13 -12.15 5.26 0.67
C PRO A 13 -12.07 5.29 2.20
N ILE A 14 -11.09 4.64 2.80
CA ILE A 14 -10.93 4.71 4.24
C ILE A 14 -10.42 6.10 4.60
N ASN A 15 -11.15 6.78 5.48
CA ASN A 15 -10.81 8.14 5.88
C ASN A 15 -9.69 8.10 6.93
N SER A 16 -8.48 8.37 6.49
CA SER A 16 -7.33 8.46 7.38
C SER A 16 -6.30 9.40 6.77
N SER A 17 -5.51 10.05 7.61
CA SER A 17 -4.47 10.96 7.12
C SER A 17 -3.42 10.20 6.32
N GLU A 18 -3.05 9.01 6.74
CA GLU A 18 -2.07 8.20 6.01
C GLU A 18 -2.57 7.81 4.62
N GLY A 19 -3.84 7.39 4.53
CA GLY A 19 -4.43 7.04 3.24
C GLY A 19 -4.51 8.24 2.32
N LEU A 20 -4.86 9.41 2.86
CA LEU A 20 -4.97 10.62 2.07
C LEU A 20 -3.60 11.07 1.55
N VAL A 21 -2.57 10.99 2.36
CA VAL A 21 -1.21 11.33 1.93
C VAL A 21 -0.77 10.41 0.79
N THR A 22 -1.01 9.12 0.94
CA THR A 22 -0.67 8.15 -0.10
C THR A 22 -1.43 8.46 -1.40
N TYR A 23 -2.72 8.74 -1.28
CA TYR A 23 -3.55 9.08 -2.44
C TYR A 23 -2.99 10.29 -3.18
N LYS A 24 -2.66 11.36 -2.45
CA LYS A 24 -2.12 12.57 -3.06
C LYS A 24 -0.76 12.34 -3.70
N LEU A 25 0.08 11.54 -3.07
CA LEU A 25 1.39 11.20 -3.60
C LEU A 25 1.27 10.49 -4.95
N LEU A 26 0.42 9.47 -5.03
CA LEU A 26 0.27 8.69 -6.25
C LEU A 26 -0.46 9.46 -7.33
N ARG A 27 -1.47 10.24 -6.95
CA ARG A 27 -2.27 11.03 -7.88
C ARG A 27 -1.42 12.00 -8.70
N ASN A 28 -0.40 12.56 -8.09
CA ASN A 28 0.46 13.56 -8.74
C ASN A 28 1.59 12.93 -9.55
N SER A 29 1.70 11.62 -9.53
CA SER A 29 2.73 10.90 -10.27
C SER A 29 2.25 10.54 -11.67
N LYS A 30 3.18 10.36 -12.59
CA LYS A 30 2.88 9.88 -13.94
C LYS A 30 3.11 8.39 -14.09
N LEU A 31 3.51 7.73 -13.01
CA LEU A 31 3.80 6.29 -13.04
C LEU A 31 2.53 5.49 -12.78
N GLN A 32 2.59 4.20 -13.11
CA GLN A 32 1.49 3.28 -12.89
C GLN A 32 1.67 2.55 -11.58
N TYR A 33 0.61 2.53 -10.77
CA TYR A 33 0.64 1.92 -9.45
C TYR A 33 -0.48 0.92 -9.26
N ASP A 34 -0.17 -0.19 -8.59
CA ASP A 34 -1.18 -1.07 -8.01
C ASP A 34 -1.04 -0.94 -6.50
N VAL A 35 -2.14 -0.72 -5.79
CA VAL A 35 -2.13 -0.50 -4.35
C VAL A 35 -2.82 -1.66 -3.64
N CYS A 36 -2.05 -2.42 -2.88
CA CYS A 36 -2.60 -3.41 -1.95
C CYS A 36 -3.01 -2.69 -0.69
N MET A 37 -4.29 -2.75 -0.36
CA MET A 37 -4.87 -2.04 0.76
C MET A 37 -5.87 -2.95 1.46
N GLN A 38 -6.28 -2.60 2.67
CA GLN A 38 -7.33 -3.38 3.27
C GLN A 38 -8.65 -3.08 2.55
N GLU A 39 -9.52 -4.09 2.49
CA GLU A 39 -10.84 -3.87 1.96
C GLU A 39 -11.61 -3.00 2.94
N SER A 40 -12.34 -2.02 2.39
CA SER A 40 -13.08 -1.08 3.22
C SER A 40 -14.15 -1.80 4.03
N ASN A 41 -14.03 -1.72 5.35
CA ASN A 41 -14.96 -2.30 6.29
C ASN A 41 -15.33 -1.20 7.27
N ALA A 42 -16.61 -1.10 7.63
CA ALA A 42 -17.07 -0.04 8.52
C ALA A 42 -16.34 0.00 9.84
N SER A 43 -15.93 -1.14 10.37
CA SER A 43 -15.23 -1.20 11.65
C SER A 43 -13.83 -0.57 11.62
N TRP A 44 -13.28 -0.40 10.42
CA TRP A 44 -11.95 0.19 10.26
C TRP A 44 -11.99 1.65 9.83
N SER A 45 -13.17 2.21 9.60
CA SER A 45 -13.29 3.59 9.18
C SER A 45 -13.23 4.53 10.36
N TYR A 46 -12.51 5.63 10.19
CA TYR A 46 -12.50 6.71 11.16
C TYR A 46 -13.52 7.75 10.71
N GLY A 47 -14.78 7.55 11.08
CA GLY A 47 -15.85 8.42 10.66
C GLY A 47 -16.35 8.09 9.26
N ASN A 48 -16.73 9.10 8.50
CA ASN A 48 -17.30 8.92 7.18
C ASN A 48 -16.23 8.65 6.14
N LYS A 49 -16.58 7.81 5.17
CA LYS A 49 -15.69 7.58 4.04
C LYS A 49 -15.64 8.83 3.18
N GLU A 50 -14.45 9.19 2.76
CA GLU A 50 -14.28 10.30 1.84
C GLU A 50 -14.46 9.83 0.41
N TYR A 51 -15.20 10.63 -0.36
CA TYR A 51 -15.39 10.38 -1.76
C TYR A 51 -14.32 11.15 -2.54
N LEU A 52 -13.33 10.42 -3.00
CA LEU A 52 -12.25 11.00 -3.79
C LEU A 52 -12.29 10.42 -5.19
N PRO A 53 -11.97 11.23 -6.22
CA PRO A 53 -11.96 10.71 -7.58
C PRO A 53 -10.98 9.56 -7.74
N GLU A 54 -11.35 8.60 -8.58
CA GLU A 54 -10.42 7.53 -8.96
C GLU A 54 -9.28 8.12 -9.76
N CYS A 55 -8.09 7.56 -9.53
CA CYS A 55 -6.90 7.98 -10.27
C CYS A 55 -6.67 6.99 -11.41
N GLU A 56 -6.53 7.51 -12.62
CA GLU A 56 -6.34 6.64 -13.79
C GLU A 56 -5.07 5.82 -13.71
N ASN A 57 -4.07 6.33 -13.02
CA ASN A 57 -2.78 5.67 -12.90
C ASN A 57 -2.69 4.72 -11.69
N VAL A 58 -3.78 4.53 -10.98
CA VAL A 58 -3.79 3.70 -9.77
C VAL A 58 -4.87 2.64 -9.86
N ARG A 59 -4.47 1.39 -9.74
CA ARG A 59 -5.41 0.27 -9.62
C ARG A 59 -5.43 -0.17 -8.16
N LYS A 60 -6.60 -0.16 -7.56
CA LYS A 60 -6.76 -0.61 -6.17
C LYS A 60 -6.91 -2.12 -6.13
N ILE A 61 -6.21 -2.74 -5.21
CA ILE A 61 -6.29 -4.18 -4.97
C ILE A 61 -6.67 -4.33 -3.49
N PRO A 62 -7.99 -4.30 -3.20
CA PRO A 62 -8.43 -4.46 -1.82
C PRO A 62 -8.28 -5.91 -1.38
N ILE A 63 -7.70 -6.09 -0.21
CA ILE A 63 -7.45 -7.41 0.35
C ILE A 63 -8.24 -7.51 1.64
N GLN A 64 -9.23 -8.39 1.66
CA GLN A 64 -10.07 -8.58 2.82
C GLN A 64 -9.30 -9.32 3.91
N ALA A 65 -9.27 -8.73 5.10
CA ALA A 65 -8.60 -9.33 6.24
C ALA A 65 -9.15 -8.75 7.53
N ASP A 66 -9.37 -9.62 8.51
CA ASP A 66 -9.88 -9.19 9.81
C ASP A 66 -8.78 -8.62 10.69
N THR A 67 -7.53 -8.98 10.43
CA THR A 67 -6.39 -8.53 11.22
C THR A 67 -5.25 -8.13 10.30
N LEU A 68 -4.32 -7.34 10.84
CA LEU A 68 -3.11 -6.98 10.11
C LEU A 68 -2.28 -8.19 9.73
N GLU A 69 -2.24 -9.19 10.60
CA GLU A 69 -1.48 -10.41 10.31
C GLU A 69 -2.03 -11.14 9.10
N ILE A 70 -3.36 -11.27 9.04
CA ILE A 70 -4.01 -11.91 7.90
C ILE A 70 -3.77 -11.09 6.63
N TRP A 71 -3.89 -9.78 6.71
CA TRP A 71 -3.65 -8.89 5.58
C TRP A 71 -2.21 -9.02 5.08
N LYS A 72 -1.26 -9.07 6.00
CA LYS A 72 0.15 -9.24 5.66
C LYS A 72 0.37 -10.51 4.86
N ASN A 73 -0.16 -11.63 5.37
CA ASN A 73 0.02 -12.92 4.71
C ASN A 73 -0.65 -12.95 3.33
N LYS A 74 -1.85 -12.41 3.22
CA LYS A 74 -2.55 -12.37 1.93
C LYS A 74 -1.86 -11.46 0.92
N THR A 75 -1.29 -10.36 1.39
CA THR A 75 -0.55 -9.46 0.51
C THR A 75 0.70 -10.13 -0.03
N ILE A 76 1.40 -10.86 0.82
CA ILE A 76 2.58 -11.62 0.40
C ILE A 76 2.19 -12.69 -0.62
N GLU A 77 1.08 -13.39 -0.39
CA GLU A 77 0.56 -14.37 -1.35
C GLU A 77 0.23 -13.72 -2.70
N TYR A 78 -0.42 -12.56 -2.65
CA TYR A 78 -0.74 -11.82 -3.87
C TYR A 78 0.53 -11.50 -4.63
N PHE A 79 1.54 -10.97 -3.95
CA PHE A 79 2.79 -10.63 -4.61
C PHE A 79 3.44 -11.88 -5.22
N ASN A 80 3.48 -12.96 -4.48
CA ASN A 80 4.12 -14.19 -4.97
C ASN A 80 3.45 -14.70 -6.25
N ALA A 81 2.14 -14.56 -6.34
CA ALA A 81 1.39 -14.96 -7.53
C ALA A 81 1.59 -14.01 -8.71
N HIS A 82 1.98 -12.76 -8.46
CA HIS A 82 2.08 -11.72 -9.48
C HIS A 82 3.47 -11.10 -9.57
N LYS A 83 4.48 -11.75 -9.01
CA LYS A 83 5.81 -11.15 -8.86
C LYS A 83 6.47 -10.74 -10.17
N LYS A 84 6.09 -11.35 -11.28
CA LYS A 84 6.67 -11.00 -12.59
C LYS A 84 6.19 -9.64 -13.09
N GLU A 85 5.08 -9.15 -12.54
CA GLU A 85 4.50 -7.87 -12.98
C GLU A 85 5.18 -6.66 -12.35
N TYR A 86 5.90 -6.86 -11.24
CA TYR A 86 6.41 -5.74 -10.45
C TYR A 86 7.93 -5.71 -10.41
N ASP A 87 8.47 -4.55 -10.68
CA ASP A 87 9.93 -4.29 -10.58
C ASP A 87 10.27 -3.45 -9.37
N ILE A 88 9.27 -2.77 -8.82
CA ILE A 88 9.45 -1.84 -7.70
C ILE A 88 8.31 -2.05 -6.72
N ILE A 89 8.62 -2.06 -5.43
CA ILE A 89 7.60 -1.99 -4.39
C ILE A 89 7.83 -0.74 -3.55
N MET A 90 6.73 -0.19 -3.05
CA MET A 90 6.76 0.91 -2.10
C MET A 90 5.93 0.51 -0.90
N THR A 91 6.52 0.57 0.29
CA THR A 91 5.81 0.28 1.53
C THR A 91 5.61 1.57 2.31
N ARG A 92 4.39 1.73 2.86
CA ARG A 92 4.02 2.91 3.64
C ARG A 92 4.09 2.59 5.12
N SER A 93 4.60 3.52 5.91
CA SER A 93 5.03 3.25 7.28
C SER A 93 3.95 2.91 8.29
N MET A 94 2.74 3.33 8.12
CA MET A 94 1.69 3.01 9.08
C MET A 94 0.69 2.06 8.45
N PRO A 95 0.59 0.85 8.94
CA PRO A 95 1.32 0.26 10.08
C PRO A 95 2.69 -0.29 9.69
N PRO A 96 3.55 -0.55 10.67
CA PRO A 96 4.88 -1.08 10.40
C PRO A 96 4.89 -2.43 9.69
N GLU A 97 3.81 -3.19 9.78
CA GLU A 97 3.67 -4.47 9.07
C GLU A 97 3.86 -4.33 7.56
N SER A 98 3.62 -3.14 7.01
CA SER A 98 3.90 -2.90 5.59
C SER A 98 5.36 -3.10 5.27
N HIS A 99 6.25 -2.70 6.18
CA HIS A 99 7.69 -2.88 5.97
C HIS A 99 8.12 -4.34 6.16
N GLU A 100 7.42 -5.08 7.02
CA GLU A 100 7.65 -6.52 7.14
C GLU A 100 7.30 -7.23 5.85
N ILE A 101 6.22 -6.80 5.20
CA ILE A 101 5.85 -7.31 3.88
C ILE A 101 6.96 -7.00 2.87
N GLY A 102 7.51 -5.80 2.92
CA GLY A 102 8.61 -5.41 2.05
C GLY A 102 9.81 -6.31 2.20
N LEU A 103 10.18 -6.62 3.44
CA LEU A 103 11.28 -7.55 3.71
C LEU A 103 11.01 -8.93 3.09
N LYS A 104 9.82 -9.45 3.27
CA LYS A 104 9.45 -10.75 2.74
C LYS A 104 9.47 -10.77 1.21
N ILE A 105 8.96 -9.71 0.60
CA ILE A 105 8.98 -9.57 -0.85
C ILE A 105 10.41 -9.55 -1.37
N LYS A 106 11.31 -8.87 -0.66
CA LYS A 106 12.71 -8.80 -1.04
C LYS A 106 13.36 -10.17 -0.98
N GLU A 107 12.95 -11.02 -0.04
CA GLU A 107 13.41 -12.40 0.00
C GLU A 107 12.91 -13.21 -1.18
N ILE A 108 11.66 -13.00 -1.59
CA ILE A 108 11.05 -13.71 -2.71
C ILE A 108 11.67 -13.29 -4.05
N LYS A 109 11.91 -11.98 -4.20
CA LYS A 109 12.45 -11.41 -5.45
C LYS A 109 13.59 -10.45 -5.09
N PRO A 110 14.81 -10.96 -4.87
CA PRO A 110 15.93 -10.13 -4.39
C PRO A 110 16.28 -8.95 -5.29
N GLU A 111 16.00 -9.04 -6.57
CA GLU A 111 16.33 -7.97 -7.51
C GLU A 111 15.33 -6.82 -7.50
N ILE A 112 14.20 -6.96 -6.80
CA ILE A 112 13.19 -5.91 -6.79
C ILE A 112 13.71 -4.66 -6.07
N LYS A 113 13.34 -3.49 -6.58
CA LYS A 113 13.66 -2.24 -5.89
C LYS A 113 12.61 -1.97 -4.83
N TRP A 114 13.05 -1.62 -3.65
CA TRP A 114 12.17 -1.39 -2.51
C TRP A 114 12.33 0.03 -2.00
N ILE A 115 11.23 0.76 -1.99
CA ILE A 115 11.17 2.11 -1.44
C ILE A 115 10.35 2.04 -0.16
N ALA A 116 10.99 2.24 0.97
CA ALA A 116 10.31 2.31 2.26
C ALA A 116 9.96 3.78 2.50
N SER A 117 8.67 4.10 2.49
CA SER A 117 8.20 5.47 2.63
C SER A 117 7.61 5.68 4.01
N PHE A 118 8.15 6.61 4.74
CA PHE A 118 7.69 6.98 6.08
C PHE A 118 6.86 8.26 5.95
N GLY A 119 5.53 8.10 6.01
CA GLY A 119 4.63 9.23 5.86
C GLY A 119 4.48 10.07 7.12
N ASP A 120 4.92 9.53 8.24
CA ASP A 120 4.78 10.21 9.52
C ASP A 120 5.95 11.16 9.76
N PRO A 121 5.68 12.44 10.04
CA PRO A 121 6.76 13.39 10.33
C PRO A 121 7.65 12.97 11.49
N ILE A 122 7.15 12.16 12.41
CA ILE A 122 7.93 11.66 13.53
C ILE A 122 9.16 10.90 13.05
N ALA A 123 9.03 10.16 11.96
CA ALA A 123 10.15 9.41 11.40
C ALA A 123 11.29 10.32 10.95
N ASN A 124 10.97 11.56 10.61
CA ASN A 124 11.93 12.54 10.14
C ASN A 124 12.21 13.61 11.19
N ASN A 125 11.59 13.50 12.33
CA ASN A 125 11.74 14.47 13.39
C ASN A 125 12.84 13.99 14.34
N PRO A 126 13.93 14.70 14.35
CA PRO A 126 15.04 14.32 15.24
C PRO A 126 14.68 14.47 16.71
#